data_08a7f4486f4d450018243db931bde2d4
#
_entry.id   08a7f4486f4d450018243db931bde2d4
#
_cell.length_a   1.000
_cell.length_b   1.000
_cell.length_c   1.000
_cell.angle_alpha   90.00
_cell.angle_beta   90.00
_cell.angle_gamma   90.00
#
_symmetry.space_group_name_H-M   'P 1'
#
loop_
_entity.id
_entity.type
_entity.pdbx_description
1 polymer ?
#
loop_
_entity_poly.entity_id
_entity_poly.type
_entity_poly.pdbx_seq_one_letter_code
_entity_poly.pdbx_strand_id
1 'polypeptide(L)'
;MKKLVFLLLIAVSCTSRSGWTAWERTVIEQSDSVMYVCVMPEDSVILRAQSQDFGPKELCSAQLQALIDKMYRTLTDPSQDGVGIAAPQIGINRRMVLVMRYDKPGEPIEPYLNIQIDSLLGEKEPGPEGCLSVPPYRGIVRRYPRIQISYLKPDGTPVTEKVKGYSAVIFQHECDHLDGILYIDRADTVMINEAWAAEREAFSYAKPEWWK
;
A
#
# COMPACT_ATOMS: atom_id res chain seq x y z
N MET A 1 -59.74 19.27 0.69
CA MET A 1 -58.92 18.57 -0.28
C MET A 1 -57.48 18.47 0.32
N LYS A 2 -57.09 17.33 0.87
CA LYS A 2 -55.74 17.11 1.46
C LYS A 2 -54.80 16.59 0.37
N LYS A 3 -53.78 17.37 0.01
CA LYS A 3 -52.74 16.92 -0.93
C LYS A 3 -51.80 15.98 -0.20
N LEU A 4 -51.80 14.72 -0.60
CA LEU A 4 -50.86 13.69 -0.17
C LEU A 4 -49.53 13.91 -0.91
N VAL A 5 -48.50 14.33 -0.20
CA VAL A 5 -47.11 14.42 -0.76
C VAL A 5 -46.47 13.04 -0.58
N PHE A 6 -46.30 12.36 -1.70
CA PHE A 6 -45.50 11.12 -1.76
C PHE A 6 -44.01 11.48 -1.72
N LEU A 7 -43.38 11.24 -0.58
CA LEU A 7 -41.91 11.33 -0.46
C LEU A 7 -41.31 10.07 -1.06
N LEU A 8 -40.75 10.18 -2.26
CA LEU A 8 -40.03 9.10 -2.92
C LEU A 8 -38.66 8.96 -2.26
N LEU A 9 -38.53 8.02 -1.33
CA LEU A 9 -37.24 7.60 -0.77
C LEU A 9 -36.45 6.87 -1.86
N ILE A 10 -35.55 7.57 -2.52
CA ILE A 10 -34.54 6.95 -3.38
C ILE A 10 -33.55 6.25 -2.44
N ALA A 11 -33.74 4.95 -2.24
CA ALA A 11 -32.73 4.10 -1.64
C ALA A 11 -31.54 4.04 -2.60
N VAL A 12 -30.51 4.83 -2.33
CA VAL A 12 -29.20 4.65 -2.96
C VAL A 12 -28.68 3.30 -2.44
N SER A 13 -28.93 2.26 -3.22
CA SER A 13 -28.35 0.95 -3.01
C SER A 13 -26.84 1.07 -3.25
N CYS A 14 -26.09 1.31 -2.17
CA CYS A 14 -24.66 1.14 -2.15
C CYS A 14 -24.40 -0.37 -2.27
N THR A 15 -24.44 -0.89 -3.50
CA THR A 15 -23.95 -2.25 -3.78
C THR A 15 -22.43 -2.19 -3.67
N SER A 16 -21.93 -2.32 -2.42
CA SER A 16 -20.54 -2.65 -2.20
C SER A 16 -20.28 -3.96 -2.97
N ARG A 17 -19.50 -3.89 -4.03
CA ARG A 17 -18.95 -5.08 -4.70
C ARG A 17 -18.03 -5.77 -3.71
N SER A 18 -18.60 -6.49 -2.73
CA SER A 18 -17.86 -7.24 -1.73
C SER A 18 -17.38 -8.54 -2.36
N GLY A 19 -16.11 -8.66 -2.58
CA GLY A 19 -15.47 -9.88 -3.10
C GLY A 19 -14.22 -9.55 -3.91
N TRP A 20 -13.29 -10.50 -3.97
CA TRP A 20 -12.12 -10.40 -4.83
C TRP A 20 -12.54 -10.29 -6.30
N THR A 21 -11.98 -9.35 -7.03
CA THR A 21 -12.16 -9.25 -8.49
C THR A 21 -11.47 -10.42 -9.20
N ALA A 22 -11.80 -10.64 -10.49
CA ALA A 22 -11.13 -11.67 -11.29
C ALA A 22 -9.61 -11.36 -11.39
N TRP A 23 -9.25 -10.09 -11.59
CA TRP A 23 -7.86 -9.65 -11.65
C TRP A 23 -7.11 -9.93 -10.33
N GLU A 24 -7.65 -9.52 -9.18
CA GLU A 24 -7.02 -9.75 -7.88
C GLU A 24 -6.79 -11.24 -7.61
N ARG A 25 -7.77 -12.10 -7.94
CA ARG A 25 -7.59 -13.56 -7.87
C ARG A 25 -6.46 -14.04 -8.76
N THR A 26 -6.42 -13.59 -10.02
CA THR A 26 -5.36 -13.94 -10.96
C THR A 26 -3.98 -13.53 -10.40
N VAL A 27 -3.84 -12.30 -9.90
CA VAL A 27 -2.58 -11.83 -9.30
C VAL A 27 -2.17 -12.71 -8.13
N ILE A 28 -3.08 -13.03 -7.22
CA ILE A 28 -2.78 -13.86 -6.05
C ILE A 28 -2.42 -15.30 -6.44
N GLU A 29 -3.12 -15.89 -7.41
CA GLU A 29 -2.97 -17.30 -7.81
C GLU A 29 -1.77 -17.54 -8.71
N GLN A 30 -1.54 -16.63 -9.69
CA GLN A 30 -0.51 -16.81 -10.71
C GLN A 30 0.88 -16.28 -10.30
N SER A 31 0.95 -15.38 -9.31
CA SER A 31 2.24 -14.88 -8.82
C SER A 31 3.05 -16.00 -8.15
N ASP A 32 4.36 -15.94 -8.33
CA ASP A 32 5.32 -16.73 -7.57
C ASP A 32 5.31 -16.35 -6.07
N SER A 33 6.17 -16.98 -5.29
CA SER A 33 6.33 -16.65 -3.86
C SER A 33 6.82 -15.21 -3.64
N VAL A 34 7.66 -14.71 -4.54
CA VAL A 34 8.05 -13.29 -4.65
C VAL A 34 7.26 -12.71 -5.83
N MET A 35 6.48 -11.66 -5.56
CA MET A 35 5.57 -11.08 -6.54
C MET A 35 6.29 -10.06 -7.43
N TYR A 36 5.77 -9.87 -8.64
CA TYR A 36 6.16 -8.75 -9.48
C TYR A 36 5.84 -7.42 -8.77
N VAL A 37 6.82 -6.52 -8.70
CA VAL A 37 6.62 -5.16 -8.18
C VAL A 37 6.35 -4.22 -9.35
N CYS A 38 5.19 -3.59 -9.35
CA CYS A 38 4.78 -2.58 -10.33
C CYS A 38 5.73 -1.39 -10.30
N VAL A 39 6.15 -0.91 -11.47
CA VAL A 39 7.10 0.18 -11.60
C VAL A 39 6.60 1.31 -12.50
N MET A 40 7.04 2.53 -12.22
CA MET A 40 6.83 3.69 -13.09
C MET A 40 7.81 3.69 -14.26
N PRO A 41 7.37 4.13 -15.46
CA PRO A 41 6.01 4.57 -15.82
C PRO A 41 5.07 3.45 -16.26
N GLU A 42 5.54 2.21 -16.44
CA GLU A 42 4.85 1.10 -17.10
C GLU A 42 3.54 0.70 -16.43
N ASP A 43 3.51 0.75 -15.09
CA ASP A 43 2.34 0.35 -14.28
C ASP A 43 1.63 1.56 -13.65
N SER A 44 1.80 2.74 -14.24
CA SER A 44 1.25 4.00 -13.71
C SER A 44 -0.26 3.94 -13.46
N VAL A 45 -1.02 3.23 -14.28
CA VAL A 45 -2.48 3.09 -14.11
C VAL A 45 -2.83 2.42 -12.78
N ILE A 46 -2.07 1.39 -12.38
CA ILE A 46 -2.27 0.69 -11.11
C ILE A 46 -1.75 1.53 -9.95
N LEU A 47 -0.52 2.05 -10.07
CA LEU A 47 0.15 2.79 -9.01
C LEU A 47 -0.52 4.15 -8.69
N ARG A 48 -1.28 4.71 -9.64
CA ARG A 48 -1.99 5.99 -9.50
C ARG A 48 -3.47 5.83 -9.16
N ALA A 49 -3.96 4.59 -9.07
CA ALA A 49 -5.35 4.34 -8.71
C ALA A 49 -5.54 4.39 -7.19
N GLN A 50 -6.71 4.87 -6.77
CA GLN A 50 -7.10 4.84 -5.36
C GLN A 50 -7.49 3.42 -4.94
N SER A 51 -6.96 2.98 -3.81
CA SER A 51 -7.25 1.66 -3.24
C SER A 51 -8.60 1.59 -2.55
N GLN A 52 -9.23 0.43 -2.61
CA GLN A 52 -10.53 0.14 -1.98
C GLN A 52 -10.33 -0.63 -0.66
N ASP A 53 -11.26 -0.43 0.26
CA ASP A 53 -11.29 -1.19 1.51
C ASP A 53 -11.60 -2.68 1.26
N PHE A 54 -11.09 -3.53 2.14
CA PHE A 54 -11.54 -4.92 2.27
C PHE A 54 -12.91 -4.96 2.93
N GLY A 55 -13.83 -5.71 2.36
CA GLY A 55 -15.10 -6.02 2.99
C GLY A 55 -15.01 -7.27 3.87
N PRO A 56 -16.09 -7.57 4.64
CA PRO A 56 -16.08 -8.69 5.58
C PRO A 56 -15.79 -10.06 4.95
N LYS A 57 -16.12 -10.24 3.66
CA LYS A 57 -15.88 -11.51 2.95
C LYS A 57 -14.41 -11.74 2.61
N GLU A 58 -13.68 -10.66 2.33
CA GLU A 58 -12.26 -10.74 2.03
C GLU A 58 -11.44 -10.93 3.30
N LEU A 59 -11.81 -10.27 4.41
CA LEU A 59 -11.07 -10.32 5.68
C LEU A 59 -10.88 -11.73 6.27
N CYS A 60 -11.77 -12.68 5.97
CA CYS A 60 -11.66 -14.05 6.47
C CYS A 60 -11.31 -15.06 5.36
N SER A 61 -10.82 -14.60 4.22
CA SER A 61 -10.57 -15.46 3.06
C SER A 61 -9.16 -16.04 3.05
N ALA A 62 -9.02 -17.24 2.48
CA ALA A 62 -7.71 -17.84 2.23
C ALA A 62 -6.85 -17.00 1.27
N GLN A 63 -7.48 -16.25 0.36
CA GLN A 63 -6.81 -15.34 -0.56
C GLN A 63 -6.11 -14.20 0.20
N LEU A 64 -6.73 -13.66 1.27
CA LEU A 64 -6.09 -12.62 2.06
C LEU A 64 -4.82 -13.14 2.73
N GLN A 65 -4.86 -14.32 3.34
CA GLN A 65 -3.68 -14.91 3.95
C GLN A 65 -2.59 -15.18 2.91
N ALA A 66 -2.95 -15.73 1.75
CA ALA A 66 -2.00 -15.95 0.65
C ALA A 66 -1.38 -14.64 0.17
N LEU A 67 -2.16 -13.57 0.09
CA LEU A 67 -1.66 -12.24 -0.29
C LEU A 67 -0.68 -11.68 0.74
N ILE A 68 -1.02 -11.75 2.03
CA ILE A 68 -0.13 -11.32 3.12
C ILE A 68 1.20 -12.08 3.06
N ASP A 69 1.15 -13.40 2.93
CA ASP A 69 2.35 -14.25 2.89
C ASP A 69 3.24 -13.92 1.67
N LYS A 70 2.64 -13.71 0.51
CA LYS A 70 3.38 -13.32 -0.72
C LYS A 70 3.96 -11.93 -0.63
N MET A 71 3.21 -10.95 -0.12
CA MET A 71 3.72 -9.59 0.11
C MET A 71 4.88 -9.59 1.11
N TYR A 72 4.77 -10.39 2.19
CA TYR A 72 5.85 -10.54 3.17
C TYR A 72 7.13 -11.08 2.51
N ARG A 73 7.02 -12.14 1.69
CA ARG A 73 8.15 -12.72 0.97
C ARG A 73 8.74 -11.76 -0.05
N THR A 74 7.90 -10.98 -0.72
CA THR A 74 8.35 -9.95 -1.68
C THR A 74 9.13 -8.86 -0.95
N LEU A 75 8.61 -8.35 0.18
CA LEU A 75 9.27 -7.31 0.95
C LEU A 75 10.60 -7.78 1.56
N THR A 76 10.66 -9.05 2.00
CA THR A 76 11.86 -9.63 2.65
C THR A 76 12.82 -10.32 1.68
N ASP A 77 12.53 -10.28 0.38
CA ASP A 77 13.45 -10.80 -0.62
C ASP A 77 14.74 -9.99 -0.63
N PRO A 78 15.92 -10.63 -0.55
CA PRO A 78 17.20 -9.92 -0.51
C PRO A 78 17.45 -8.96 -1.68
N SER A 79 16.74 -9.13 -2.80
CA SER A 79 16.83 -8.24 -3.95
C SER A 79 16.04 -6.93 -3.79
N GLN A 80 15.16 -6.82 -2.79
CA GLN A 80 14.24 -5.68 -2.68
C GLN A 80 14.70 -4.58 -1.72
N ASP A 81 15.39 -4.90 -0.63
CA ASP A 81 15.86 -3.93 0.39
C ASP A 81 14.75 -2.95 0.86
N GLY A 82 13.52 -3.49 1.03
CA GLY A 82 12.35 -2.70 1.40
C GLY A 82 12.05 -2.75 2.90
N VAL A 83 11.45 -1.69 3.43
CA VAL A 83 11.01 -1.59 4.84
C VAL A 83 9.49 -1.48 4.96
N GLY A 84 8.80 -1.29 3.85
CA GLY A 84 7.36 -1.28 3.69
C GLY A 84 6.96 -1.62 2.26
N ILE A 85 5.73 -2.08 2.09
CA ILE A 85 5.12 -2.37 0.78
C ILE A 85 3.60 -2.20 0.85
N ALA A 86 3.04 -1.53 -0.13
CA ALA A 86 1.60 -1.37 -0.29
C ALA A 86 1.03 -2.30 -1.36
N ALA A 87 -0.19 -2.77 -1.20
CA ALA A 87 -0.83 -3.69 -2.13
C ALA A 87 -0.91 -3.18 -3.59
N PRO A 88 -1.07 -1.88 -3.89
CA PRO A 88 -0.95 -1.38 -5.26
C PRO A 88 0.39 -1.68 -5.93
N GLN A 89 1.48 -1.74 -5.16
CA GLN A 89 2.81 -2.04 -5.70
C GLN A 89 2.94 -3.47 -6.24
N ILE A 90 2.04 -4.36 -5.85
CA ILE A 90 1.96 -5.74 -6.38
C ILE A 90 0.69 -5.96 -7.22
N GLY A 91 0.09 -4.89 -7.74
CA GLY A 91 -1.03 -4.96 -8.67
C GLY A 91 -2.42 -5.10 -8.05
N ILE A 92 -2.56 -4.91 -6.74
CA ILE A 92 -3.83 -5.06 -6.03
C ILE A 92 -4.21 -3.73 -5.36
N ASN A 93 -5.20 -3.03 -5.93
CA ASN A 93 -5.66 -1.74 -5.41
C ASN A 93 -6.60 -1.91 -4.20
N ARG A 94 -6.07 -2.52 -3.12
CA ARG A 94 -6.72 -2.67 -1.81
C ARG A 94 -5.94 -1.95 -0.73
N ARG A 95 -6.67 -1.40 0.27
CA ARG A 95 -6.06 -0.66 1.38
C ARG A 95 -5.36 -1.60 2.35
N MET A 96 -4.19 -2.08 1.96
CA MET A 96 -3.32 -2.89 2.80
C MET A 96 -1.87 -2.49 2.58
N VAL A 97 -1.13 -2.42 3.69
CA VAL A 97 0.31 -2.23 3.71
C VAL A 97 0.97 -3.24 4.66
N LEU A 98 2.19 -3.62 4.36
CA LEU A 98 3.09 -4.27 5.31
C LEU A 98 4.17 -3.26 5.70
N VAL A 99 4.44 -3.12 7.00
CA VAL A 99 5.41 -2.14 7.52
C VAL A 99 6.31 -2.79 8.56
N MET A 100 7.61 -2.58 8.43
CA MET A 100 8.60 -2.92 9.45
C MET A 100 8.50 -1.90 10.60
N ARG A 101 8.26 -2.41 11.81
CA ARG A 101 7.96 -1.60 13.00
C ARG A 101 9.21 -1.36 13.83
N TYR A 102 10.05 -0.42 13.39
CA TYR A 102 11.25 0.03 14.14
C TYR A 102 10.96 0.59 15.53
N ASP A 103 9.72 0.97 15.79
CA ASP A 103 9.24 1.45 17.08
C ASP A 103 8.78 0.32 18.04
N LYS A 104 8.85 -0.96 17.59
CA LYS A 104 8.52 -2.15 18.39
C LYS A 104 9.75 -3.03 18.62
N PRO A 105 9.83 -3.74 19.77
CA PRO A 105 10.90 -4.72 20.00
C PRO A 105 10.92 -5.81 18.92
N GLY A 106 12.10 -6.11 18.38
CA GLY A 106 12.31 -7.13 17.35
C GLY A 106 11.91 -6.68 15.94
N GLU A 107 11.51 -5.42 15.76
CA GLU A 107 11.25 -4.79 14.48
C GLU A 107 10.36 -5.65 13.55
N PRO A 108 9.18 -6.12 14.03
CA PRO A 108 8.36 -7.02 13.25
C PRO A 108 7.79 -6.34 12.00
N ILE A 109 7.62 -7.12 10.92
CA ILE A 109 6.84 -6.71 9.76
C ILE A 109 5.40 -7.13 9.99
N GLU A 110 4.48 -6.15 10.02
CA GLU A 110 3.08 -6.38 10.34
C GLU A 110 2.15 -5.92 9.20
N PRO A 111 1.05 -6.65 8.92
CA PRO A 111 0.04 -6.25 7.96
C PRO A 111 -1.01 -5.31 8.59
N TYR A 112 -1.41 -4.29 7.83
CA TYR A 112 -2.39 -3.27 8.22
C TYR A 112 -3.45 -3.16 7.13
N LEU A 113 -4.69 -3.58 7.43
CA LEU A 113 -5.80 -3.60 6.49
C LEU A 113 -6.72 -2.39 6.73
N ASN A 114 -7.29 -1.84 5.66
CA ASN A 114 -8.17 -0.67 5.70
C ASN A 114 -7.55 0.49 6.51
N ILE A 115 -6.23 0.60 6.41
CA ILE A 115 -5.47 1.58 7.18
C ILE A 115 -5.79 3.01 6.75
N GLN A 116 -5.89 3.88 7.77
CA GLN A 116 -6.04 5.33 7.63
C GLN A 116 -5.10 6.04 8.60
N ILE A 117 -4.61 7.19 8.19
CA ILE A 117 -3.89 8.12 9.08
C ILE A 117 -4.92 9.11 9.62
N ASP A 118 -5.28 8.96 10.89
CA ASP A 118 -6.30 9.78 11.55
C ASP A 118 -5.78 11.17 11.90
N SER A 119 -4.50 11.28 12.26
CA SER A 119 -3.86 12.56 12.58
C SER A 119 -2.35 12.54 12.36
N LEU A 120 -1.84 13.70 12.00
CA LEU A 120 -0.43 14.00 11.77
C LEU A 120 0.04 14.95 12.86
N LEU A 121 1.13 14.64 13.58
CA LEU A 121 1.52 15.29 14.83
C LEU A 121 2.98 15.74 14.80
N GLY A 122 3.22 16.97 15.26
CA GLY A 122 4.53 17.62 15.26
C GLY A 122 4.74 18.48 14.01
N GLU A 123 5.96 18.88 13.76
CA GLU A 123 6.37 19.59 12.55
C GLU A 123 6.97 18.61 11.57
N LYS A 124 6.82 18.87 10.26
CA LYS A 124 7.39 18.03 9.23
C LYS A 124 8.92 18.15 9.23
N GLU A 125 9.59 17.01 9.22
CA GLU A 125 11.04 16.88 9.14
C GLU A 125 11.44 16.34 7.76
N PRO A 126 12.49 16.90 7.13
CA PRO A 126 12.99 16.38 5.86
C PRO A 126 13.74 15.07 6.09
N GLY A 127 13.55 14.11 5.19
CA GLY A 127 14.27 12.84 5.19
C GLY A 127 14.37 12.23 3.79
N PRO A 128 15.37 11.35 3.56
CA PRO A 128 15.51 10.67 2.29
C PRO A 128 14.48 9.56 2.16
N GLU A 129 13.85 9.48 0.98
CA GLU A 129 12.97 8.39 0.59
C GLU A 129 13.38 7.81 -0.76
N GLY A 130 13.19 6.50 -0.90
CA GLY A 130 13.21 5.76 -2.16
C GLY A 130 11.98 4.89 -2.22
N CYS A 131 11.69 4.30 -3.38
CA CYS A 131 10.53 3.45 -3.57
C CYS A 131 10.85 2.31 -4.54
N LEU A 132 10.41 1.10 -4.22
CA LEU A 132 10.54 -0.06 -5.10
C LEU A 132 9.86 0.17 -6.45
N SER A 133 8.79 0.98 -6.47
CA SER A 133 8.02 1.31 -7.67
C SER A 133 8.55 2.51 -8.46
N VAL A 134 9.57 3.21 -8.00
CA VAL A 134 10.15 4.39 -8.66
C VAL A 134 11.68 4.30 -8.71
N PRO A 135 12.22 3.18 -9.25
CA PRO A 135 13.65 3.07 -9.45
C PRO A 135 14.11 3.97 -10.61
N PRO A 136 15.35 4.44 -10.65
CA PRO A 136 16.38 4.36 -9.61
C PRO A 136 16.48 5.63 -8.74
N TYR A 137 15.37 6.29 -8.49
CA TYR A 137 15.37 7.62 -7.89
C TYR A 137 15.31 7.58 -6.37
N ARG A 138 15.86 8.62 -5.73
CA ARG A 138 15.66 8.99 -4.33
C ARG A 138 15.28 10.46 -4.24
N GLY A 139 14.54 10.82 -3.16
CA GLY A 139 14.14 12.22 -2.95
C GLY A 139 14.19 12.61 -1.49
N ILE A 140 14.19 13.92 -1.23
CA ILE A 140 14.02 14.46 0.12
C ILE A 140 12.54 14.81 0.30
N VAL A 141 11.88 14.14 1.23
CA VAL A 141 10.46 14.33 1.51
C VAL A 141 10.28 14.81 2.95
N ARG A 142 9.31 15.69 3.18
CA ARG A 142 8.97 16.17 4.52
C ARG A 142 7.81 15.37 5.10
N ARG A 143 8.07 14.60 6.17
CA ARG A 143 7.08 13.78 6.87
C ARG A 143 6.90 14.23 8.32
N TYR A 144 5.75 13.89 8.89
CA TYR A 144 5.48 14.12 10.29
C TYR A 144 6.16 13.03 11.14
N PRO A 145 6.83 13.38 12.26
CA PRO A 145 7.55 12.42 13.09
C PRO A 145 6.63 11.52 13.92
N ARG A 146 5.36 11.88 14.03
CA ARG A 146 4.34 11.12 14.80
C ARG A 146 3.00 11.16 14.09
N ILE A 147 2.30 10.03 14.12
CA ILE A 147 0.98 9.86 13.52
C ILE A 147 0.07 9.07 14.46
N GLN A 148 -1.23 9.22 14.30
CA GLN A 148 -2.22 8.27 14.79
C GLN A 148 -2.82 7.56 13.60
N ILE A 149 -2.92 6.23 13.69
CA ILE A 149 -3.49 5.38 12.66
C ILE A 149 -4.65 4.57 13.20
N SER A 150 -5.63 4.28 12.35
CA SER A 150 -6.65 3.27 12.56
C SER A 150 -6.61 2.23 11.44
N TYR A 151 -6.81 0.96 11.78
CA TYR A 151 -6.72 -0.16 10.84
C TYR A 151 -7.45 -1.40 11.35
N LEU A 152 -7.58 -2.40 10.50
CA LEU A 152 -8.01 -3.74 10.88
C LEU A 152 -6.81 -4.70 10.89
N LYS A 153 -6.74 -5.58 11.89
CA LYS A 153 -5.87 -6.75 11.85
C LYS A 153 -6.39 -7.78 10.83
N PRO A 154 -5.59 -8.77 10.43
CA PRO A 154 -6.04 -9.84 9.52
C PRO A 154 -7.28 -10.61 10.00
N ASP A 155 -7.50 -10.67 11.30
CA ASP A 155 -8.69 -11.27 11.92
C ASP A 155 -9.94 -10.34 11.95
N GLY A 156 -9.81 -9.13 11.39
CA GLY A 156 -10.87 -8.12 11.35
C GLY A 156 -10.97 -7.27 12.63
N THR A 157 -10.10 -7.47 13.63
CA THR A 157 -10.10 -6.69 14.87
C THR A 157 -9.70 -5.24 14.57
N PRO A 158 -10.51 -4.22 14.91
CA PRO A 158 -10.15 -2.82 14.73
C PRO A 158 -9.13 -2.37 15.80
N VAL A 159 -8.17 -1.58 15.37
CA VAL A 159 -7.12 -1.02 16.24
C VAL A 159 -6.91 0.44 15.91
N THR A 160 -6.64 1.24 16.95
CA THR A 160 -6.14 2.61 16.81
C THR A 160 -4.89 2.74 17.66
N GLU A 161 -3.79 3.22 17.08
CA GLU A 161 -2.54 3.39 17.79
C GLU A 161 -1.76 4.63 17.33
N LYS A 162 -0.84 5.08 18.18
CA LYS A 162 0.12 6.14 17.85
C LYS A 162 1.45 5.53 17.44
N VAL A 163 1.98 6.01 16.34
CA VAL A 163 3.27 5.58 15.77
C VAL A 163 4.22 6.78 15.73
N LYS A 164 5.51 6.53 15.93
CA LYS A 164 6.54 7.58 15.97
C LYS A 164 7.81 7.17 15.22
N GLY A 165 8.65 8.18 14.93
CA GLY A 165 9.96 8.00 14.34
C GLY A 165 9.89 7.44 12.91
N TYR A 166 10.84 6.60 12.55
CA TYR A 166 10.96 6.10 11.18
C TYR A 166 9.75 5.26 10.75
N SER A 167 9.15 4.46 11.65
CA SER A 167 7.89 3.75 11.35
C SER A 167 6.77 4.71 10.93
N ALA A 168 6.66 5.90 11.54
CA ALA A 168 5.67 6.90 11.12
C ALA A 168 5.93 7.44 9.71
N VAL A 169 7.20 7.56 9.32
CA VAL A 169 7.60 7.95 7.95
C VAL A 169 7.17 6.87 6.96
N ILE A 170 7.48 5.58 7.26
CA ILE A 170 7.11 4.44 6.41
C ILE A 170 5.58 4.39 6.21
N PHE A 171 4.81 4.48 7.29
CA PHE A 171 3.34 4.49 7.16
C PHE A 171 2.82 5.61 6.27
N GLN A 172 3.38 6.82 6.35
CA GLN A 172 2.97 7.92 5.48
C GLN A 172 3.31 7.63 4.02
N HIS A 173 4.46 7.01 3.74
CA HIS A 173 4.86 6.58 2.41
C HIS A 173 3.91 5.52 1.86
N GLU A 174 3.66 4.45 2.63
CA GLU A 174 2.82 3.34 2.18
C GLU A 174 1.34 3.75 2.06
N CYS A 175 0.84 4.62 2.93
CA CYS A 175 -0.53 5.14 2.81
C CYS A 175 -0.69 6.06 1.58
N ASP A 176 0.34 6.81 1.20
CA ASP A 176 0.33 7.57 -0.05
C ASP A 176 0.09 6.65 -1.27
N HIS A 177 0.74 5.48 -1.33
CA HIS A 177 0.48 4.49 -2.39
C HIS A 177 -0.99 4.07 -2.46
N LEU A 178 -1.66 3.94 -1.31
CA LEU A 178 -3.09 3.58 -1.27
C LEU A 178 -3.98 4.65 -1.87
N ASP A 179 -3.51 5.89 -1.90
CA ASP A 179 -4.22 7.04 -2.46
C ASP A 179 -3.68 7.45 -3.85
N GLY A 180 -2.84 6.59 -4.48
CA GLY A 180 -2.26 6.82 -5.80
C GLY A 180 -1.19 7.91 -5.84
N ILE A 181 -0.62 8.26 -4.69
CA ILE A 181 0.43 9.25 -4.52
C ILE A 181 1.78 8.55 -4.39
N LEU A 182 2.80 9.04 -5.08
CA LEU A 182 4.16 8.55 -4.96
C LEU A 182 5.02 9.60 -4.23
N TYR A 183 6.08 9.15 -3.58
CA TYR A 183 6.96 10.06 -2.83
C TYR A 183 7.52 11.21 -3.70
N ILE A 184 7.74 10.96 -5.00
CA ILE A 184 8.21 11.96 -5.96
C ILE A 184 7.24 13.14 -6.14
N ASP A 185 5.95 12.95 -5.82
CA ASP A 185 4.94 14.02 -5.88
C ASP A 185 5.05 14.97 -4.67
N ARG A 186 5.75 14.53 -3.62
CA ARG A 186 5.95 15.27 -2.36
C ARG A 186 7.39 15.71 -2.14
N ALA A 187 8.32 15.20 -2.92
CA ALA A 187 9.73 15.44 -2.73
C ALA A 187 10.13 16.90 -3.03
N ASP A 188 10.88 17.52 -2.13
CA ASP A 188 11.51 18.80 -2.36
C ASP A 188 12.59 18.72 -3.48
N THR A 189 13.27 17.57 -3.53
CA THR A 189 14.30 17.27 -4.55
C THR A 189 14.26 15.79 -4.89
N VAL A 190 14.56 15.46 -6.15
CA VAL A 190 14.69 14.07 -6.64
C VAL A 190 16.03 13.95 -7.35
N MET A 191 16.78 12.89 -7.08
CA MET A 191 18.08 12.57 -7.67
C MET A 191 18.17 11.11 -8.06
N ILE A 192 19.03 10.78 -9.02
CA ILE A 192 19.32 9.39 -9.38
C ILE A 192 20.24 8.78 -8.32
N ASN A 193 19.90 7.60 -7.86
CA ASN A 193 20.78 6.76 -7.07
C ASN A 193 21.56 5.84 -8.04
N GLU A 194 22.75 6.26 -8.43
CA GLU A 194 23.56 5.56 -9.43
C GLU A 194 23.92 4.12 -9.02
N ALA A 195 24.18 3.88 -7.73
CA ALA A 195 24.45 2.53 -7.23
C ALA A 195 23.23 1.62 -7.43
N TRP A 196 22.05 2.13 -7.12
CA TRP A 196 20.80 1.41 -7.30
C TRP A 196 20.41 1.23 -8.78
N ALA A 197 20.76 2.19 -9.63
CA ALA A 197 20.57 2.09 -11.07
C ALA A 197 21.38 0.92 -11.66
N ALA A 198 22.66 0.81 -11.29
CA ALA A 198 23.54 -0.26 -11.75
C ALA A 198 23.09 -1.66 -11.25
N GLU A 199 22.65 -1.76 -10.00
CA GLU A 199 22.10 -3.02 -9.44
C GLU A 199 20.82 -3.44 -10.15
N ARG A 200 19.94 -2.49 -10.49
CA ARG A 200 18.65 -2.78 -11.12
C ARG A 200 18.73 -3.08 -12.61
N GLU A 201 19.71 -2.59 -13.34
CA GLU A 201 19.98 -3.07 -14.70
C GLU A 201 20.31 -4.57 -14.74
N ALA A 202 20.89 -5.10 -13.64
CA ALA A 202 21.16 -6.53 -13.49
C ALA A 202 19.91 -7.35 -13.09
N PHE A 203 18.89 -6.71 -12.47
CA PHE A 203 17.62 -7.35 -12.11
C PHE A 203 16.57 -7.01 -13.16
N SER A 204 16.36 -7.91 -14.12
CA SER A 204 15.22 -7.85 -15.02
C SER A 204 13.93 -8.04 -14.20
N TYR A 205 13.24 -6.96 -13.86
CA TYR A 205 11.85 -7.00 -13.42
C TYR A 205 10.97 -7.36 -14.62
N ALA A 206 11.15 -8.57 -15.15
CA ALA A 206 10.35 -9.03 -16.26
C ALA A 206 8.90 -9.15 -15.79
N LYS A 207 8.05 -8.31 -16.38
CA LYS A 207 6.60 -8.42 -16.19
C LYS A 207 6.16 -9.83 -16.57
N PRO A 208 5.46 -10.57 -15.70
CA PRO A 208 5.02 -11.93 -15.99
C PRO A 208 4.15 -11.99 -17.24
N GLU A 209 4.24 -13.08 -18.02
CA GLU A 209 3.44 -13.26 -19.24
C GLU A 209 1.93 -13.14 -19.00
N TRP A 210 1.44 -13.66 -17.87
CA TRP A 210 0.03 -13.61 -17.49
C TRP A 210 -0.45 -12.21 -17.03
N TRP A 211 0.47 -11.26 -16.85
CA TRP A 211 0.16 -9.89 -16.46
C TRP A 211 -0.28 -9.01 -17.64
N LYS A 212 -0.06 -9.49 -18.88
CA LYS A 212 -0.34 -8.74 -20.11
C LYS A 212 -1.83 -8.65 -20.47
#